data_c1b79d538560c579e2cf07d1dda21aef
#
_entry.id   c1b79d538560c579e2cf07d1dda21aef
#
_cell.length_a   1.000
_cell.length_b   1.000
_cell.length_c   1.000
_cell.angle_alpha   90.00
_cell.angle_beta   90.00
_cell.angle_gamma   90.00
#
_symmetry.space_group_name_H-M   'P 1'
#
loop_
_entity.id
_entity.type
_entity.pdbx_description
1 polymer ?
#
loop_
_entity_poly.entity_id
_entity_poly.type
_entity_poly.pdbx_seq_one_letter_code
_entity_poly.pdbx_strand_id
1 'polypeptide(L)'
;WFGHDENANPTAAALTGGFPQASSATVSGIVPFSSALRFSAIEFKDSGAWLLGAPEALLAKGTAERERAAELAALGLRTMVLAHAAAVVRNEKGEPVQKIPADATPVLFVIFRENVRADAPEIVEYFHRQGVTLKVFSGDNPFTVAAAAKTAGMDTSAGAVDASTLPEDGPELAEAAATHNIFGRVSPEQKKNMVIALKERGHVVAMTGDGINDALALKHASLGIAMGNAAPATKAVSRLVLLDGKFSSLPAALEQGRQVITNIEMVANLFLTKTGFAILLGVLFSIFGLTFPFLPRQYSTADFLIVGASSFALTLLPNSRRYVPGFLRRVLNYTVPNSIIVVAMLLAVTFTARGMGVEDIRQIQTASFITLVMMGLWNLAAVARPFNRARVLLFGALLAVFFAALFVPILVEYHQFVTVLPHLLWTALGAGVLGAALIEVNAHRNRRWQKRNYPELEVAPLNFFPAK
;
A
#
# COMPACT_ATOMS: atom_id res chain seq x y z
N TRP A 1 -16.07 39.69 -1.69
CA TRP A 1 -16.82 39.03 -2.75
C TRP A 1 -16.09 37.80 -3.29
N PHE A 2 -14.87 37.89 -3.80
CA PHE A 2 -14.16 36.80 -4.47
C PHE A 2 -14.13 35.47 -3.70
N GLY A 3 -14.05 35.50 -2.38
CA GLY A 3 -14.07 34.30 -1.54
C GLY A 3 -15.46 33.72 -1.30
N HIS A 4 -16.51 34.52 -1.50
CA HIS A 4 -17.91 34.14 -1.27
C HIS A 4 -18.67 33.85 -2.57
N ASP A 5 -18.00 33.88 -3.72
CA ASP A 5 -18.58 33.47 -5.00
C ASP A 5 -18.85 31.96 -5.00
N GLU A 6 -20.04 31.55 -5.43
CA GLU A 6 -20.40 30.11 -5.54
C GLU A 6 -19.44 29.33 -6.46
N ASN A 7 -18.80 30.00 -7.42
CA ASN A 7 -17.83 29.45 -8.34
C ASN A 7 -16.37 29.75 -7.93
N ALA A 8 -16.13 30.17 -6.67
CA ALA A 8 -14.78 30.48 -6.21
C ALA A 8 -13.86 29.27 -6.30
N ASN A 9 -12.70 29.44 -6.93
CA ASN A 9 -11.68 28.42 -6.88
C ASN A 9 -11.08 28.31 -5.44
N PRO A 10 -10.37 27.23 -5.10
CA PRO A 10 -9.86 27.02 -3.73
C PRO A 10 -9.03 28.19 -3.18
N THR A 11 -8.29 28.89 -4.05
CA THR A 11 -7.49 30.05 -3.65
C THR A 11 -8.36 31.25 -3.32
N ALA A 12 -9.39 31.52 -4.11
CA ALA A 12 -10.34 32.59 -3.81
C ALA A 12 -11.18 32.26 -2.58
N ALA A 13 -11.64 31.04 -2.43
CA ALA A 13 -12.37 30.56 -1.25
C ALA A 13 -11.57 30.74 0.05
N ALA A 14 -10.25 30.57 0.02
CA ALA A 14 -9.37 30.80 1.17
C ALA A 14 -9.39 32.25 1.71
N LEU A 15 -9.84 33.22 0.89
CA LEU A 15 -10.02 34.61 1.34
C LEU A 15 -11.03 34.74 2.46
N THR A 16 -12.03 33.85 2.54
CA THR A 16 -13.04 33.89 3.62
C THR A 16 -12.43 33.73 5.00
N GLY A 17 -11.27 33.07 5.12
CA GLY A 17 -10.53 32.98 6.39
C GLY A 17 -10.01 34.33 6.91
N GLY A 18 -9.62 35.23 6.01
CA GLY A 18 -9.18 36.59 6.37
C GLY A 18 -10.30 37.66 6.26
N PHE A 19 -11.29 37.37 5.42
CA PHE A 19 -12.40 38.30 5.13
C PHE A 19 -13.74 37.54 5.22
N PRO A 20 -14.23 37.30 6.45
CA PRO A 20 -15.40 36.43 6.69
C PRO A 20 -16.75 37.09 6.27
N GLN A 21 -16.77 38.39 6.06
CA GLN A 21 -18.00 39.10 5.67
C GLN A 21 -18.11 39.17 4.14
N ALA A 22 -19.25 38.76 3.63
CA ALA A 22 -19.58 38.93 2.20
C ALA A 22 -19.81 40.41 1.88
N SER A 23 -19.44 40.84 0.67
CA SER A 23 -19.73 42.19 0.20
C SER A 23 -21.22 42.36 -0.08
N SER A 24 -21.80 43.47 0.40
CA SER A 24 -23.18 43.88 0.12
C SER A 24 -23.28 44.77 -1.13
N ALA A 25 -22.18 45.10 -1.77
CA ALA A 25 -22.16 45.99 -2.94
C ALA A 25 -22.87 45.37 -4.15
N THR A 26 -23.59 46.21 -4.88
CA THR A 26 -24.35 45.75 -6.08
C THR A 26 -23.42 45.48 -7.23
N VAL A 27 -23.43 44.21 -7.69
CA VAL A 27 -22.64 43.74 -8.82
C VAL A 27 -23.24 44.18 -10.14
N SER A 28 -22.42 44.71 -11.08
CA SER A 28 -22.81 45.13 -12.43
C SER A 28 -22.14 44.28 -13.54
N GLY A 29 -21.08 43.54 -13.22
CA GLY A 29 -20.40 42.66 -14.17
C GLY A 29 -19.47 41.69 -13.50
N ILE A 30 -19.38 40.47 -14.05
CA ILE A 30 -18.47 39.40 -13.54
C ILE A 30 -17.67 38.84 -14.72
N VAL A 31 -16.34 38.71 -14.51
CA VAL A 31 -15.44 37.99 -15.39
C VAL A 31 -14.94 36.76 -14.56
N PRO A 32 -15.43 35.54 -14.86
CA PRO A 32 -15.04 34.35 -14.12
C PRO A 32 -13.55 34.05 -14.26
N PHE A 33 -13.01 33.29 -13.29
CA PHE A 33 -11.60 32.88 -13.33
C PHE A 33 -11.30 32.03 -14.55
N SER A 34 -10.19 32.32 -15.21
CA SER A 34 -9.64 31.49 -16.29
C SER A 34 -8.19 31.07 -15.94
N SER A 35 -7.94 29.77 -15.99
CA SER A 35 -6.60 29.21 -15.80
C SER A 35 -5.61 29.66 -16.88
N ALA A 36 -6.10 29.96 -18.10
CA ALA A 36 -5.29 30.45 -19.20
C ALA A 36 -4.84 31.91 -18.98
N LEU A 37 -5.74 32.77 -18.47
CA LEU A 37 -5.49 34.18 -18.25
C LEU A 37 -5.06 34.50 -16.80
N ARG A 38 -5.29 33.58 -15.88
CA ARG A 38 -4.86 33.63 -14.46
C ARG A 38 -5.41 34.82 -13.67
N PHE A 39 -6.59 35.29 -14.02
CA PHE A 39 -7.30 36.33 -13.24
C PHE A 39 -8.81 36.13 -13.32
N SER A 40 -9.53 36.77 -12.39
CA SER A 40 -10.96 37.01 -12.39
C SER A 40 -11.24 38.47 -12.08
N ALA A 41 -12.39 38.99 -12.47
CA ALA A 41 -12.78 40.37 -12.16
C ALA A 41 -14.26 40.48 -11.79
N ILE A 42 -14.57 41.49 -11.00
CA ILE A 42 -15.92 41.88 -10.63
C ILE A 42 -16.05 43.39 -10.75
N GLU A 43 -17.18 43.85 -11.26
CA GLU A 43 -17.53 45.28 -11.33
C GLU A 43 -18.68 45.56 -10.38
N PHE A 44 -18.53 46.56 -9.56
CA PHE A 44 -19.57 47.11 -8.69
C PHE A 44 -20.06 48.43 -9.26
N LYS A 45 -21.37 48.73 -9.07
CA LYS A 45 -21.99 49.95 -9.62
C LYS A 45 -21.31 51.25 -9.16
N ASP A 46 -20.87 51.25 -7.89
CA ASP A 46 -20.39 52.45 -7.22
C ASP A 46 -18.90 52.54 -6.99
N SER A 47 -18.16 51.44 -7.29
CA SER A 47 -16.74 51.36 -7.00
C SER A 47 -15.85 50.77 -8.10
N GLY A 48 -16.40 50.73 -9.34
CA GLY A 48 -15.64 50.26 -10.49
C GLY A 48 -15.33 48.76 -10.51
N ALA A 49 -14.33 48.40 -11.26
CA ALA A 49 -13.91 47.00 -11.43
C ALA A 49 -12.70 46.63 -10.56
N TRP A 50 -12.80 45.46 -9.94
CA TRP A 50 -11.74 44.85 -9.15
C TRP A 50 -11.29 43.55 -9.79
N LEU A 51 -9.98 43.41 -9.96
CA LEU A 51 -9.37 42.21 -10.58
C LEU A 51 -8.51 41.51 -9.55
N LEU A 52 -8.70 40.19 -9.42
CA LEU A 52 -7.87 39.34 -8.58
C LEU A 52 -7.14 38.33 -9.46
N GLY A 53 -5.81 38.34 -9.46
CA GLY A 53 -5.06 37.47 -10.36
C GLY A 53 -3.61 37.26 -9.97
N ALA A 54 -2.94 36.41 -10.75
CA ALA A 54 -1.52 36.17 -10.60
C ALA A 54 -0.69 37.43 -10.92
N PRO A 55 0.43 37.66 -10.22
CA PRO A 55 1.31 38.80 -10.53
C PRO A 55 1.74 38.85 -11.97
N GLU A 56 1.92 37.67 -12.59
CA GLU A 56 2.30 37.55 -14.00
C GLU A 56 1.23 38.04 -14.99
N ALA A 57 -0.01 38.02 -14.57
CA ALA A 57 -1.13 38.49 -15.42
C ALA A 57 -1.37 39.98 -15.25
N LEU A 58 -1.34 40.49 -14.01
CA LEU A 58 -1.78 41.84 -13.67
C LEU A 58 -0.69 42.89 -13.57
N LEU A 59 0.60 42.47 -13.49
CA LEU A 59 1.74 43.40 -13.36
C LEU A 59 2.62 43.37 -14.61
N ALA A 60 3.02 44.52 -15.10
CA ALA A 60 3.94 44.64 -16.20
C ALA A 60 5.36 44.14 -15.83
N LYS A 61 6.08 43.62 -16.81
CA LYS A 61 7.49 43.21 -16.60
C LYS A 61 8.37 44.42 -16.27
N GLY A 62 9.25 44.27 -15.28
CA GLY A 62 10.20 45.33 -14.89
C GLY A 62 9.62 46.39 -13.95
N THR A 63 8.42 46.19 -13.40
CA THR A 63 7.88 47.07 -12.35
C THR A 63 8.35 46.63 -10.96
N ALA A 64 8.49 47.58 -10.03
CA ALA A 64 8.88 47.30 -8.65
C ALA A 64 7.89 46.35 -7.95
N GLU A 65 6.60 46.44 -8.25
CA GLU A 65 5.57 45.56 -7.73
C GLU A 65 5.78 44.12 -8.23
N ARG A 66 6.20 43.95 -9.50
CA ARG A 66 6.48 42.64 -10.07
C ARG A 66 7.71 41.98 -9.40
N GLU A 67 8.77 42.78 -9.16
CA GLU A 67 9.96 42.32 -8.45
C GLU A 67 9.61 41.96 -7.00
N ARG A 68 8.81 42.77 -6.34
CA ARG A 68 8.33 42.48 -4.97
C ARG A 68 7.51 41.20 -4.90
N ALA A 69 6.63 40.95 -5.87
CA ALA A 69 5.87 39.69 -5.95
C ALA A 69 6.79 38.49 -6.15
N ALA A 70 7.87 38.64 -6.94
CA ALA A 70 8.86 37.59 -7.14
C ALA A 70 9.66 37.30 -5.85
N GLU A 71 10.07 38.33 -5.09
CA GLU A 71 10.71 38.17 -3.78
C GLU A 71 9.79 37.38 -2.80
N LEU A 72 8.51 37.75 -2.72
CA LEU A 72 7.54 37.05 -1.86
C LEU A 72 7.37 35.59 -2.28
N ALA A 73 7.32 35.33 -3.59
CA ALA A 73 7.26 33.97 -4.12
C ALA A 73 8.53 33.16 -3.78
N ALA A 74 9.70 33.79 -3.82
CA ALA A 74 10.97 33.16 -3.42
C ALA A 74 11.01 32.77 -1.93
N LEU A 75 10.24 33.46 -1.09
CA LEU A 75 10.03 33.10 0.31
C LEU A 75 8.99 31.96 0.49
N GLY A 76 8.47 31.38 -0.59
CA GLY A 76 7.44 30.34 -0.56
C GLY A 76 6.02 30.85 -0.29
N LEU A 77 5.79 32.15 -0.45
CA LEU A 77 4.48 32.76 -0.24
C LEU A 77 3.72 32.83 -1.57
N ARG A 78 2.52 32.27 -1.63
CA ARG A 78 1.65 32.40 -2.79
C ARG A 78 1.06 33.79 -2.81
N THR A 79 1.49 34.60 -3.78
CA THR A 79 1.12 36.01 -3.90
C THR A 79 0.12 36.19 -5.03
N MET A 80 -0.98 36.86 -4.76
CA MET A 80 -1.93 37.35 -5.76
C MET A 80 -1.95 38.89 -5.71
N VAL A 81 -2.39 39.50 -6.79
CA VAL A 81 -2.56 40.93 -6.91
C VAL A 81 -4.04 41.27 -6.96
N LEU A 82 -4.46 42.20 -6.15
CA LEU A 82 -5.74 42.90 -6.31
C LEU A 82 -5.46 44.21 -7.05
N ALA A 83 -6.10 44.39 -8.19
CA ALA A 83 -6.01 45.60 -9.00
C ALA A 83 -7.39 46.24 -9.13
N HIS A 84 -7.42 47.53 -9.39
CA HIS A 84 -8.62 48.32 -9.63
C HIS A 84 -8.60 48.97 -11.01
N ALA A 85 -9.77 49.05 -11.65
CA ALA A 85 -9.99 49.73 -12.90
C ALA A 85 -11.37 50.44 -12.89
N ALA A 86 -11.60 51.37 -13.79
CA ALA A 86 -12.87 52.08 -13.86
C ALA A 86 -14.07 51.14 -14.22
N ALA A 87 -13.83 50.17 -15.11
CA ALA A 87 -14.83 49.17 -15.52
C ALA A 87 -14.17 47.90 -16.09
N VAL A 88 -14.93 46.80 -16.14
CA VAL A 88 -14.50 45.62 -16.91
C VAL A 88 -14.60 45.91 -18.43
N VAL A 89 -13.74 45.25 -19.20
CA VAL A 89 -13.82 45.33 -20.67
C VAL A 89 -15.06 44.60 -21.14
N ARG A 90 -15.81 45.23 -22.09
CA ARG A 90 -17.02 44.66 -22.63
C ARG A 90 -16.89 44.46 -24.14
N ASN A 91 -17.61 43.51 -24.70
CA ASN A 91 -17.74 43.29 -26.14
C ASN A 91 -18.79 44.26 -26.78
N GLU A 92 -18.98 44.18 -28.06
CA GLU A 92 -19.94 44.99 -28.79
C GLU A 92 -21.39 44.82 -28.33
N LYS A 93 -21.70 43.69 -27.65
CA LYS A 93 -23.02 43.40 -27.10
C LYS A 93 -23.16 43.89 -25.61
N GLY A 94 -22.11 44.54 -25.06
CA GLY A 94 -22.13 45.04 -23.72
C GLY A 94 -21.83 43.98 -22.63
N GLU A 95 -21.43 42.74 -23.02
CA GLU A 95 -21.12 41.66 -22.08
C GLU A 95 -19.65 41.75 -21.61
N PRO A 96 -19.36 41.49 -20.32
CA PRO A 96 -18.01 41.42 -19.80
C PRO A 96 -17.17 40.37 -20.53
N VAL A 97 -15.93 40.72 -20.91
CA VAL A 97 -14.99 39.79 -21.57
C VAL A 97 -13.76 39.61 -20.76
N GLN A 98 -13.09 38.46 -20.94
CA GLN A 98 -11.86 38.09 -20.25
C GLN A 98 -10.64 38.87 -20.79
N LYS A 99 -10.61 40.17 -20.58
CA LYS A 99 -9.53 41.08 -20.95
C LYS A 99 -9.23 42.03 -19.80
N ILE A 100 -7.95 42.28 -19.55
CA ILE A 100 -7.53 43.22 -18.53
C ILE A 100 -7.76 44.66 -19.03
N PRO A 101 -8.44 45.52 -18.27
CA PRO A 101 -8.58 46.94 -18.59
C PRO A 101 -7.23 47.63 -18.68
N ALA A 102 -7.08 48.56 -19.63
CA ALA A 102 -5.80 49.29 -19.81
C ALA A 102 -5.44 50.24 -18.64
N ASP A 103 -6.46 50.67 -17.89
CA ASP A 103 -6.37 51.52 -16.71
C ASP A 103 -6.24 50.70 -15.37
N ALA A 104 -6.11 49.39 -15.46
CA ALA A 104 -5.97 48.58 -14.27
C ALA A 104 -4.68 48.90 -13.51
N THR A 105 -4.83 49.33 -12.26
CA THR A 105 -3.72 49.68 -11.38
C THR A 105 -3.68 48.72 -10.17
N PRO A 106 -2.50 48.20 -9.79
CA PRO A 106 -2.35 47.35 -8.62
C PRO A 106 -2.62 48.14 -7.36
N VAL A 107 -3.39 47.56 -6.44
CA VAL A 107 -3.78 48.19 -5.16
C VAL A 107 -3.08 47.53 -3.99
N LEU A 108 -3.09 46.18 -3.94
CA LEU A 108 -2.46 45.43 -2.86
C LEU A 108 -2.09 44.02 -3.29
N PHE A 109 -1.20 43.41 -2.51
CA PHE A 109 -0.92 41.98 -2.58
C PHE A 109 -1.78 41.22 -1.58
N VAL A 110 -2.35 40.13 -2.04
CA VAL A 110 -2.97 39.12 -1.18
C VAL A 110 -1.98 37.97 -1.06
N ILE A 111 -1.50 37.73 0.13
CA ILE A 111 -0.44 36.74 0.39
C ILE A 111 -1.06 35.57 1.13
N PHE A 112 -0.92 34.37 0.56
CA PHE A 112 -1.32 33.13 1.17
C PHE A 112 -0.07 32.39 1.66
N ARG A 113 -0.15 31.83 2.85
CA ARG A 113 0.82 30.87 3.34
C ARG A 113 0.24 29.47 3.18
N GLU A 114 0.98 28.56 2.55
CA GLU A 114 0.62 27.17 2.53
C GLU A 114 0.51 26.65 3.99
N ASN A 115 -0.64 26.13 4.34
CA ASN A 115 -0.81 25.49 5.62
C ASN A 115 -0.48 24.01 5.49
N VAL A 116 0.82 23.70 5.60
CA VAL A 116 1.28 22.32 5.62
C VAL A 116 0.68 21.61 6.82
N ARG A 117 0.10 20.44 6.60
CA ARG A 117 -0.56 19.67 7.65
C ARG A 117 0.45 19.30 8.74
N ALA A 118 0.03 19.35 9.99
CA ALA A 118 0.88 19.08 11.14
C ALA A 118 1.46 17.63 11.14
N ASP A 119 0.74 16.68 10.54
CA ASP A 119 1.15 15.28 10.42
C ASP A 119 2.12 15.00 9.25
N ALA A 120 2.33 15.96 8.33
CA ALA A 120 3.14 15.75 7.13
C ALA A 120 4.61 15.38 7.40
N PRO A 121 5.34 16.02 8.33
CA PRO A 121 6.73 15.66 8.59
C PRO A 121 6.90 14.23 9.10
N GLU A 122 5.99 13.77 9.96
CA GLU A 122 6.01 12.40 10.50
C GLU A 122 5.79 11.36 9.40
N ILE A 123 4.89 11.64 8.45
CA ILE A 123 4.59 10.76 7.33
C ILE A 123 5.75 10.70 6.34
N VAL A 124 6.35 11.85 6.02
CA VAL A 124 7.54 11.93 5.15
C VAL A 124 8.68 11.12 5.74
N GLU A 125 8.97 11.28 7.03
CA GLU A 125 9.99 10.52 7.74
C GLU A 125 9.66 9.01 7.77
N TYR A 126 8.39 8.64 7.96
CA TYR A 126 7.96 7.24 7.88
C TYR A 126 8.33 6.63 6.53
N PHE A 127 7.95 7.28 5.41
CA PHE A 127 8.24 6.76 4.07
C PHE A 127 9.74 6.72 3.78
N HIS A 128 10.49 7.72 4.21
CA HIS A 128 11.95 7.73 4.10
C HIS A 128 12.58 6.52 4.80
N ARG A 129 12.20 6.24 6.06
CA ARG A 129 12.64 5.05 6.81
C ARG A 129 12.20 3.74 6.15
N GLN A 130 11.10 3.73 5.40
CA GLN A 130 10.66 2.58 4.61
C GLN A 130 11.43 2.41 3.28
N GLY A 131 12.38 3.29 2.98
CA GLY A 131 13.14 3.30 1.72
C GLY A 131 12.31 3.73 0.50
N VAL A 132 11.27 4.54 0.74
CA VAL A 132 10.43 5.12 -0.32
C VAL A 132 10.92 6.53 -0.63
N THR A 133 11.29 6.80 -1.87
CA THR A 133 11.62 8.14 -2.35
C THR A 133 10.33 8.89 -2.66
N LEU A 134 10.09 10.00 -1.95
CA LEU A 134 8.95 10.87 -2.22
C LEU A 134 9.33 11.92 -3.27
N LYS A 135 8.44 12.16 -4.23
CA LYS A 135 8.57 13.20 -5.26
C LYS A 135 7.30 14.03 -5.32
N VAL A 136 7.44 15.32 -5.60
CA VAL A 136 6.31 16.26 -5.74
C VAL A 136 6.25 16.76 -7.17
N PHE A 137 5.11 16.58 -7.83
CA PHE A 137 4.80 17.10 -9.17
C PHE A 137 3.62 18.06 -9.06
N SER A 138 3.88 19.35 -9.01
CA SER A 138 2.86 20.39 -8.86
C SER A 138 2.77 21.28 -10.12
N GLY A 139 1.56 21.78 -10.37
CA GLY A 139 1.35 22.87 -11.34
C GLY A 139 1.73 24.25 -10.82
N ASP A 140 1.99 24.40 -9.51
CA ASP A 140 2.33 25.65 -8.86
C ASP A 140 3.79 26.07 -9.12
N ASN A 141 4.12 27.30 -8.69
CA ASN A 141 5.48 27.83 -8.80
C ASN A 141 6.49 26.96 -8.05
N PRO A 142 7.65 26.60 -8.65
CA PRO A 142 8.64 25.71 -8.04
C PRO A 142 9.15 26.17 -6.68
N PHE A 143 9.29 27.48 -6.45
CA PHE A 143 9.74 28.02 -5.16
C PHE A 143 8.70 27.79 -4.06
N THR A 144 7.43 27.99 -4.36
CA THR A 144 6.33 27.72 -3.42
C THR A 144 6.27 26.23 -3.07
N VAL A 145 6.40 25.37 -4.08
CA VAL A 145 6.41 23.91 -3.89
C VAL A 145 7.61 23.47 -3.04
N ALA A 146 8.80 24.03 -3.32
CA ALA A 146 10.00 23.74 -2.52
C ALA A 146 9.85 24.16 -1.04
N ALA A 147 9.28 25.33 -0.79
CA ALA A 147 9.06 25.81 0.58
C ALA A 147 8.08 24.92 1.34
N ALA A 148 6.98 24.50 0.71
CA ALA A 148 6.01 23.56 1.29
C ALA A 148 6.65 22.17 1.55
N ALA A 149 7.41 21.64 0.58
CA ALA A 149 8.12 20.38 0.70
C ALA A 149 9.15 20.39 1.85
N LYS A 150 9.92 21.49 1.98
CA LYS A 150 10.87 21.70 3.08
C LYS A 150 10.14 21.73 4.45
N THR A 151 9.01 22.42 4.53
CA THR A 151 8.21 22.46 5.76
C THR A 151 7.63 21.06 6.10
N ALA A 152 7.32 20.27 5.08
CA ALA A 152 6.91 18.86 5.25
C ALA A 152 8.07 17.91 5.57
N GLY A 153 9.31 18.38 5.66
CA GLY A 153 10.47 17.55 6.01
C GLY A 153 11.08 16.78 4.83
N MET A 154 10.74 17.12 3.59
CA MET A 154 11.35 16.50 2.42
C MET A 154 12.78 17.03 2.17
N ASP A 155 13.62 16.18 1.59
CA ASP A 155 14.94 16.63 1.10
C ASP A 155 14.78 17.57 -0.10
N THR A 156 15.24 18.80 0.09
CA THR A 156 15.23 19.87 -0.91
C THR A 156 16.63 20.26 -1.39
N SER A 157 17.66 19.47 -1.05
CA SER A 157 19.07 19.79 -1.33
C SER A 157 19.38 19.91 -2.83
N ALA A 158 18.71 19.12 -3.68
CA ALA A 158 18.84 19.19 -5.13
C ALA A 158 18.10 20.38 -5.77
N GLY A 159 17.38 21.19 -4.95
CA GLY A 159 16.55 22.29 -5.44
C GLY A 159 15.22 21.82 -6.05
N ALA A 160 14.43 22.80 -6.51
CA ALA A 160 13.19 22.56 -7.25
C ALA A 160 13.40 22.85 -8.74
N VAL A 161 12.87 21.98 -9.58
CA VAL A 161 12.93 22.12 -11.04
C VAL A 161 11.69 22.85 -11.55
N ASP A 162 11.88 23.85 -12.41
CA ASP A 162 10.81 24.46 -13.18
C ASP A 162 10.53 23.62 -14.43
N ALA A 163 9.48 22.80 -14.37
CA ALA A 163 9.16 21.89 -15.46
C ALA A 163 8.74 22.59 -16.75
N SER A 164 8.37 23.87 -16.70
CA SER A 164 8.08 24.65 -17.92
C SER A 164 9.31 24.88 -18.80
N THR A 165 10.52 24.66 -18.28
CA THR A 165 11.79 24.72 -19.05
C THR A 165 12.19 23.37 -19.63
N LEU A 166 11.51 22.30 -19.26
CA LEU A 166 11.76 20.93 -19.73
C LEU A 166 10.82 20.56 -20.88
N PRO A 167 11.23 19.65 -21.77
CA PRO A 167 10.35 19.11 -22.79
C PRO A 167 9.17 18.33 -22.19
N GLU A 168 8.11 18.15 -22.97
CA GLU A 168 6.94 17.34 -22.57
C GLU A 168 7.31 15.86 -22.41
N ASP A 169 8.33 15.37 -23.13
CA ASP A 169 8.78 13.97 -23.12
C ASP A 169 10.28 13.89 -23.49
N GLY A 170 10.88 12.72 -23.29
CA GLY A 170 12.23 12.43 -23.74
C GLY A 170 13.27 12.27 -22.62
N PRO A 171 14.54 12.05 -23.01
CA PRO A 171 15.62 11.71 -22.07
C PRO A 171 15.89 12.77 -20.99
N GLU A 172 15.75 14.05 -21.34
CA GLU A 172 15.99 15.16 -20.41
C GLU A 172 14.94 15.18 -19.29
N LEU A 173 13.65 14.99 -19.63
CA LEU A 173 12.58 14.88 -18.66
C LEU A 173 12.76 13.63 -17.75
N ALA A 174 13.16 12.51 -18.36
CA ALA A 174 13.40 11.25 -17.67
C ALA A 174 14.57 11.34 -16.69
N GLU A 175 15.65 12.06 -17.05
CA GLU A 175 16.81 12.29 -16.18
C GLU A 175 16.45 13.24 -15.04
N ALA A 176 15.75 14.34 -15.33
CA ALA A 176 15.27 15.24 -14.31
C ALA A 176 14.36 14.50 -13.29
N ALA A 177 13.40 13.67 -13.78
CA ALA A 177 12.52 12.89 -12.93
C ALA A 177 13.26 11.89 -12.02
N ALA A 178 14.41 11.37 -12.46
CA ALA A 178 15.24 10.47 -11.66
C ALA A 178 16.04 11.20 -10.58
N THR A 179 16.63 12.33 -10.91
CA THR A 179 17.63 13.03 -10.07
C THR A 179 17.03 14.03 -9.09
N HIS A 180 15.86 14.60 -9.39
CA HIS A 180 15.23 15.63 -8.55
C HIS A 180 13.95 15.09 -7.92
N ASN A 181 13.56 15.68 -6.77
CA ASN A 181 12.38 15.27 -6.01
C ASN A 181 11.24 16.30 -6.05
N ILE A 182 11.51 17.54 -6.47
CA ILE A 182 10.55 18.64 -6.41
C ILE A 182 10.45 19.31 -7.77
N PHE A 183 9.21 19.35 -8.30
CA PHE A 183 8.91 19.94 -9.60
C PHE A 183 7.73 20.88 -9.49
N GLY A 184 7.89 22.10 -9.99
CA GLY A 184 6.81 23.07 -10.16
C GLY A 184 6.47 23.30 -11.63
N ARG A 185 5.29 23.89 -11.91
CA ARG A 185 4.75 24.17 -13.25
C ARG A 185 4.69 22.94 -14.16
N VAL A 186 4.47 21.77 -13.58
CA VAL A 186 4.39 20.49 -14.31
C VAL A 186 3.07 20.40 -15.07
N SER A 187 3.12 20.15 -16.38
CA SER A 187 1.93 19.88 -17.18
C SER A 187 1.34 18.49 -16.87
N PRO A 188 0.06 18.24 -17.15
CA PRO A 188 -0.54 16.90 -16.99
C PRO A 188 0.17 15.83 -17.81
N GLU A 189 0.65 16.18 -19.01
CA GLU A 189 1.38 15.28 -19.89
C GLU A 189 2.78 14.96 -19.33
N GLN A 190 3.50 15.99 -18.84
CA GLN A 190 4.78 15.78 -18.17
C GLN A 190 4.63 14.88 -16.93
N LYS A 191 3.58 15.06 -16.10
CA LYS A 191 3.32 14.18 -14.96
C LYS A 191 3.22 12.71 -15.38
N LYS A 192 2.46 12.44 -16.45
CA LYS A 192 2.34 11.09 -17.02
C LYS A 192 3.69 10.56 -17.48
N ASN A 193 4.43 11.34 -18.26
CA ASN A 193 5.68 10.91 -18.88
C ASN A 193 6.78 10.70 -17.81
N MET A 194 6.85 11.52 -16.76
CA MET A 194 7.73 11.30 -15.61
C MET A 194 7.42 9.97 -14.89
N VAL A 195 6.13 9.65 -14.69
CA VAL A 195 5.74 8.36 -14.10
C VAL A 195 6.16 7.18 -14.97
N ILE A 196 5.97 7.29 -16.29
CA ILE A 196 6.39 6.26 -17.25
C ILE A 196 7.91 6.08 -17.21
N ALA A 197 8.68 7.17 -17.30
CA ALA A 197 10.13 7.15 -17.26
C ALA A 197 10.71 6.51 -16.00
N LEU A 198 10.12 6.80 -14.83
CA LEU A 198 10.51 6.14 -13.58
C LEU A 198 10.23 4.64 -13.59
N LYS A 199 9.11 4.19 -14.17
CA LYS A 199 8.78 2.77 -14.31
C LYS A 199 9.72 2.06 -15.27
N GLU A 200 10.09 2.68 -16.39
CA GLU A 200 11.04 2.13 -17.37
C GLU A 200 12.44 1.95 -16.76
N ARG A 201 12.80 2.76 -15.78
CA ARG A 201 14.02 2.60 -14.96
C ARG A 201 13.90 1.52 -13.87
N GLY A 202 12.79 0.76 -13.85
CA GLY A 202 12.57 -0.35 -12.92
C GLY A 202 11.96 0.03 -11.56
N HIS A 203 11.54 1.28 -11.38
CA HIS A 203 10.89 1.70 -10.14
C HIS A 203 9.41 1.26 -10.08
N VAL A 204 8.94 0.91 -8.90
CA VAL A 204 7.51 0.74 -8.62
C VAL A 204 6.97 2.09 -8.15
N VAL A 205 6.15 2.73 -8.98
CA VAL A 205 5.67 4.10 -8.76
C VAL A 205 4.25 4.08 -8.24
N ALA A 206 4.04 4.64 -7.04
CA ALA A 206 2.72 5.03 -6.56
C ALA A 206 2.52 6.53 -6.85
N MET A 207 1.37 6.90 -7.40
CA MET A 207 1.01 8.29 -7.66
C MET A 207 -0.26 8.64 -6.90
N THR A 208 -0.24 9.76 -6.18
CA THR A 208 -1.42 10.32 -5.53
C THR A 208 -1.85 11.62 -6.20
N GLY A 209 -3.15 11.83 -6.32
CA GLY A 209 -3.70 13.06 -6.89
C GLY A 209 -5.19 13.21 -6.59
N ASP A 210 -5.68 14.44 -6.70
CA ASP A 210 -7.08 14.81 -6.49
C ASP A 210 -7.70 15.51 -7.70
N GLY A 211 -6.87 16.10 -8.56
CA GLY A 211 -7.29 16.83 -9.75
C GLY A 211 -7.53 15.94 -10.98
N ILE A 212 -8.33 16.44 -11.91
CA ILE A 212 -8.51 15.83 -13.26
C ILE A 212 -7.17 15.79 -14.00
N ASN A 213 -6.30 16.77 -13.76
CA ASN A 213 -4.97 16.88 -14.37
C ASN A 213 -4.02 15.74 -13.95
N ASP A 214 -4.32 15.03 -12.88
CA ASP A 214 -3.52 13.91 -12.39
C ASP A 214 -3.99 12.56 -12.94
N ALA A 215 -5.17 12.50 -13.56
CA ALA A 215 -5.81 11.26 -13.99
C ALA A 215 -4.93 10.41 -14.93
N LEU A 216 -4.21 11.05 -15.86
CA LEU A 216 -3.29 10.36 -16.77
C LEU A 216 -2.11 9.74 -16.03
N ALA A 217 -1.46 10.49 -15.13
CA ALA A 217 -0.35 10.00 -14.32
C ALA A 217 -0.79 8.86 -13.39
N LEU A 218 -1.95 8.99 -12.72
CA LEU A 218 -2.55 7.97 -11.87
C LEU A 218 -2.82 6.66 -12.64
N LYS A 219 -3.35 6.75 -13.87
CA LYS A 219 -3.62 5.59 -14.72
C LYS A 219 -2.34 4.83 -15.10
N HIS A 220 -1.25 5.55 -15.36
CA HIS A 220 0.03 4.94 -15.78
C HIS A 220 0.90 4.49 -14.60
N ALA A 221 0.65 4.96 -13.38
CA ALA A 221 1.36 4.52 -12.18
C ALA A 221 1.16 3.01 -11.92
N SER A 222 2.10 2.40 -11.21
CA SER A 222 1.95 1.02 -10.72
C SER A 222 0.80 0.94 -9.72
N LEU A 223 0.61 1.99 -8.91
CA LEU A 223 -0.51 2.18 -8.00
C LEU A 223 -1.01 3.63 -8.09
N GLY A 224 -2.14 3.86 -8.77
CA GLY A 224 -2.85 5.14 -8.75
C GLY A 224 -3.72 5.24 -7.51
N ILE A 225 -3.60 6.34 -6.77
CA ILE A 225 -4.30 6.60 -5.50
C ILE A 225 -5.04 7.93 -5.61
N ALA A 226 -6.37 7.90 -5.57
CA ALA A 226 -7.19 9.11 -5.54
C ALA A 226 -7.51 9.52 -4.10
N MET A 227 -7.59 10.83 -3.87
CA MET A 227 -8.13 11.38 -2.63
C MET A 227 -9.66 11.28 -2.61
N GLY A 228 -10.26 11.20 -1.43
CA GLY A 228 -11.71 11.05 -1.28
C GLY A 228 -12.53 12.22 -1.86
N ASN A 229 -11.96 13.40 -1.89
CA ASN A 229 -12.52 14.60 -2.53
C ASN A 229 -12.17 14.74 -4.02
N ALA A 230 -11.43 13.79 -4.59
CA ALA A 230 -11.02 13.83 -6.00
C ALA A 230 -12.22 13.79 -6.96
N ALA A 231 -12.00 14.33 -8.16
CA ALA A 231 -12.98 14.30 -9.23
C ALA A 231 -13.40 12.85 -9.59
N PRO A 232 -14.67 12.61 -9.98
CA PRO A 232 -15.15 11.26 -10.35
C PRO A 232 -14.28 10.56 -11.40
N ALA A 233 -13.81 11.31 -12.42
CA ALA A 233 -12.91 10.78 -13.45
C ALA A 233 -11.57 10.28 -12.87
N THR A 234 -11.00 11.01 -11.91
CA THR A 234 -9.75 10.64 -11.22
C THR A 234 -9.93 9.39 -10.38
N LYS A 235 -11.05 9.29 -9.64
CA LYS A 235 -11.40 8.08 -8.89
C LYS A 235 -11.58 6.85 -9.79
N ALA A 236 -12.22 7.03 -10.96
CA ALA A 236 -12.49 5.94 -11.89
C ALA A 236 -11.23 5.29 -12.47
N VAL A 237 -10.11 6.01 -12.59
CA VAL A 237 -8.84 5.48 -13.09
C VAL A 237 -7.90 5.02 -11.98
N SER A 238 -8.23 5.27 -10.73
CA SER A 238 -7.42 4.93 -9.56
C SER A 238 -7.67 3.51 -9.09
N ARG A 239 -6.65 2.87 -8.54
CA ARG A 239 -6.75 1.52 -7.95
C ARG A 239 -7.06 1.55 -6.44
N LEU A 240 -6.80 2.67 -5.79
CA LEU A 240 -7.06 2.92 -4.37
C LEU A 240 -7.69 4.31 -4.21
N VAL A 241 -8.66 4.43 -3.31
CA VAL A 241 -9.26 5.72 -2.94
C VAL A 241 -9.13 5.90 -1.43
N LEU A 242 -8.51 7.00 -1.00
CA LEU A 242 -8.42 7.39 0.41
C LEU A 242 -9.68 8.17 0.78
N LEU A 243 -10.70 7.50 1.31
CA LEU A 243 -12.04 8.07 1.55
C LEU A 243 -12.02 9.28 2.49
N ASP A 244 -11.11 9.29 3.45
CA ASP A 244 -10.92 10.40 4.39
C ASP A 244 -10.15 11.60 3.79
N GLY A 245 -9.66 11.48 2.56
CA GLY A 245 -8.88 12.49 1.89
C GLY A 245 -7.55 12.83 2.58
N LYS A 246 -7.00 11.90 3.37
CA LYS A 246 -5.78 12.13 4.15
C LYS A 246 -4.63 11.26 3.64
N PHE A 247 -3.52 11.90 3.29
CA PHE A 247 -2.28 11.19 2.95
C PHE A 247 -1.74 10.36 4.12
N SER A 248 -2.05 10.77 5.37
CA SER A 248 -1.69 10.04 6.60
C SER A 248 -2.32 8.65 6.74
N SER A 249 -3.29 8.31 5.91
CA SER A 249 -3.87 6.96 5.88
C SER A 249 -3.05 5.95 5.05
N LEU A 250 -2.09 6.42 4.23
CA LEU A 250 -1.23 5.55 3.43
C LEU A 250 -0.32 4.62 4.25
N PRO A 251 0.32 5.04 5.35
CA PRO A 251 1.07 4.13 6.20
C PRO A 251 0.26 2.92 6.66
N ALA A 252 -0.99 3.13 7.10
CA ALA A 252 -1.88 2.04 7.49
C ALA A 252 -2.22 1.11 6.32
N ALA A 253 -2.49 1.66 5.13
CA ALA A 253 -2.73 0.88 3.92
C ALA A 253 -1.50 0.04 3.53
N LEU A 254 -0.29 0.60 3.65
CA LEU A 254 0.96 -0.13 3.40
C LEU A 254 1.16 -1.28 4.40
N GLU A 255 0.90 -1.06 5.68
CA GLU A 255 0.99 -2.09 6.72
C GLU A 255 0.00 -3.22 6.47
N GLN A 256 -1.25 -2.91 6.11
CA GLN A 256 -2.26 -3.91 5.74
C GLN A 256 -1.82 -4.71 4.50
N GLY A 257 -1.32 -4.07 3.46
CA GLY A 257 -0.79 -4.75 2.28
C GLY A 257 0.36 -5.72 2.62
N ARG A 258 1.28 -5.32 3.48
CA ARG A 258 2.38 -6.16 3.98
C ARG A 258 1.88 -7.35 4.80
N GLN A 259 0.89 -7.12 5.65
CA GLN A 259 0.25 -8.19 6.42
C GLN A 259 -0.38 -9.24 5.51
N VAL A 260 -1.11 -8.82 4.48
CA VAL A 260 -1.72 -9.72 3.50
C VAL A 260 -0.66 -10.58 2.80
N ILE A 261 0.43 -9.98 2.31
CA ILE A 261 1.50 -10.72 1.63
C ILE A 261 2.18 -11.72 2.59
N THR A 262 2.45 -11.31 3.83
CA THR A 262 3.07 -12.18 4.84
C THR A 262 2.15 -13.35 5.19
N ASN A 263 0.84 -13.09 5.32
CA ASN A 263 -0.14 -14.12 5.58
C ASN A 263 -0.24 -15.11 4.41
N ILE A 264 -0.22 -14.61 3.16
CA ILE A 264 -0.18 -15.45 1.97
C ILE A 264 1.06 -16.36 1.98
N GLU A 265 2.24 -15.85 2.37
CA GLU A 265 3.47 -16.66 2.45
C GLU A 265 3.37 -17.75 3.53
N MET A 266 2.80 -17.43 4.69
CA MET A 266 2.54 -18.42 5.75
C MET A 266 1.59 -19.51 5.29
N VAL A 267 0.44 -19.12 4.73
CA VAL A 267 -0.58 -20.05 4.25
C VAL A 267 -0.02 -20.91 3.10
N ALA A 268 0.73 -20.32 2.18
CA ALA A 268 1.38 -21.05 1.10
C ALA A 268 2.35 -22.12 1.61
N ASN A 269 3.10 -21.85 2.68
CA ASN A 269 3.98 -22.86 3.29
C ASN A 269 3.20 -24.07 3.80
N LEU A 270 2.02 -23.87 4.38
CA LEU A 270 1.17 -24.96 4.84
C LEU A 270 0.53 -25.73 3.67
N PHE A 271 -0.11 -25.01 2.74
CA PHE A 271 -0.80 -25.58 1.59
C PHE A 271 0.14 -26.35 0.66
N LEU A 272 1.29 -25.76 0.31
CA LEU A 272 2.23 -26.41 -0.61
C LEU A 272 2.97 -27.59 0.04
N THR A 273 3.21 -27.58 1.37
CA THR A 273 3.70 -28.75 2.08
C THR A 273 2.67 -29.88 2.00
N LYS A 274 1.38 -29.58 2.25
CA LYS A 274 0.30 -30.54 2.10
C LYS A 274 0.19 -31.10 0.68
N THR A 275 0.13 -30.22 -0.31
CA THR A 275 0.02 -30.62 -1.71
C THR A 275 1.21 -31.48 -2.14
N GLY A 276 2.43 -31.06 -1.74
CA GLY A 276 3.65 -31.81 -2.05
C GLY A 276 3.66 -33.21 -1.45
N PHE A 277 3.33 -33.36 -0.15
CA PHE A 277 3.29 -34.71 0.42
C PHE A 277 2.13 -35.55 -0.13
N ALA A 278 0.98 -34.94 -0.44
CA ALA A 278 -0.16 -35.70 -0.99
C ALA A 278 0.17 -36.29 -2.37
N ILE A 279 0.84 -35.49 -3.24
CA ILE A 279 1.29 -35.97 -4.56
C ILE A 279 2.33 -37.09 -4.38
N LEU A 280 3.37 -36.86 -3.58
CA LEU A 280 4.42 -37.84 -3.35
C LEU A 280 3.88 -39.13 -2.73
N LEU A 281 2.95 -39.00 -1.79
CA LEU A 281 2.29 -40.15 -1.14
C LEU A 281 1.51 -40.96 -2.17
N GLY A 282 0.68 -40.32 -2.99
CA GLY A 282 -0.10 -40.99 -4.03
C GLY A 282 0.80 -41.74 -5.00
N VAL A 283 1.87 -41.10 -5.47
CA VAL A 283 2.82 -41.73 -6.40
C VAL A 283 3.55 -42.92 -5.75
N LEU A 284 4.15 -42.74 -4.57
CA LEU A 284 4.97 -43.77 -3.94
C LEU A 284 4.14 -44.93 -3.45
N PHE A 285 2.96 -44.70 -2.85
CA PHE A 285 2.08 -45.78 -2.43
C PHE A 285 1.58 -46.60 -3.62
N SER A 286 1.31 -45.95 -4.77
CA SER A 286 0.97 -46.68 -6.01
C SER A 286 2.16 -47.52 -6.54
N ILE A 287 3.38 -46.97 -6.55
CA ILE A 287 4.58 -47.69 -7.01
C ILE A 287 4.85 -48.91 -6.13
N PHE A 288 4.74 -48.78 -4.81
CA PHE A 288 4.98 -49.88 -3.88
C PHE A 288 3.76 -50.81 -3.68
N GLY A 289 2.67 -50.61 -4.40
CA GLY A 289 1.45 -51.39 -4.25
C GLY A 289 0.85 -51.37 -2.81
N LEU A 290 1.02 -50.23 -2.13
CA LEU A 290 0.56 -50.06 -0.75
C LEU A 290 -0.85 -49.53 -0.72
N THR A 291 -1.66 -49.99 0.23
CA THR A 291 -2.96 -49.39 0.51
C THR A 291 -2.76 -48.02 1.10
N PHE A 292 -3.56 -47.04 0.65
CA PHE A 292 -3.42 -45.65 1.08
C PHE A 292 -3.57 -45.51 2.60
N PRO A 293 -2.67 -44.73 3.27
CA PRO A 293 -2.52 -44.76 4.73
C PRO A 293 -3.60 -43.98 5.48
N PHE A 294 -4.64 -43.50 4.79
CA PHE A 294 -5.77 -42.78 5.35
C PHE A 294 -7.08 -43.11 4.63
N LEU A 295 -8.16 -43.07 5.38
CA LEU A 295 -9.50 -42.90 4.80
C LEU A 295 -9.73 -41.45 4.44
N PRO A 296 -10.54 -41.11 3.40
CA PRO A 296 -10.84 -39.75 3.00
C PRO A 296 -11.28 -38.84 4.17
N ARG A 297 -12.13 -39.34 5.08
CA ARG A 297 -12.62 -38.62 6.27
C ARG A 297 -11.49 -38.31 7.28
N GLN A 298 -10.56 -39.25 7.47
CA GLN A 298 -9.39 -39.05 8.35
C GLN A 298 -8.49 -37.96 7.77
N TYR A 299 -8.21 -38.04 6.45
CA TYR A 299 -7.42 -37.03 5.76
C TYR A 299 -8.08 -35.65 5.80
N SER A 300 -9.39 -35.56 5.59
CA SER A 300 -10.13 -34.29 5.67
C SER A 300 -10.06 -33.67 7.07
N THR A 301 -10.12 -34.47 8.13
CA THR A 301 -9.98 -33.98 9.52
C THR A 301 -8.55 -33.53 9.80
N ALA A 302 -7.53 -34.28 9.37
CA ALA A 302 -6.14 -33.85 9.46
C ALA A 302 -5.91 -32.53 8.70
N ASP A 303 -6.47 -32.43 7.48
CA ASP A 303 -6.38 -31.21 6.66
C ASP A 303 -7.04 -30.00 7.34
N PHE A 304 -8.23 -30.17 7.89
CA PHE A 304 -8.90 -29.11 8.65
C PHE A 304 -8.06 -28.62 9.83
N LEU A 305 -7.45 -29.54 10.59
CA LEU A 305 -6.59 -29.21 11.73
C LEU A 305 -5.29 -28.49 11.31
N ILE A 306 -4.61 -29.04 10.30
CA ILE A 306 -3.26 -28.60 9.93
C ILE A 306 -3.29 -27.35 9.04
N VAL A 307 -4.28 -27.25 8.14
CA VAL A 307 -4.35 -26.20 7.12
C VAL A 307 -5.60 -25.35 7.24
N GLY A 308 -6.79 -25.95 7.27
CA GLY A 308 -8.07 -25.23 7.18
C GLY A 308 -8.27 -24.20 8.29
N ALA A 309 -8.60 -24.68 9.49
CA ALA A 309 -8.86 -23.81 10.65
C ALA A 309 -7.63 -22.98 11.04
N SER A 310 -6.44 -23.55 10.94
CA SER A 310 -5.19 -22.91 11.30
C SER A 310 -4.82 -21.75 10.37
N SER A 311 -4.96 -21.93 9.06
CA SER A 311 -4.69 -20.86 8.08
C SER A 311 -5.65 -19.69 8.26
N PHE A 312 -6.95 -19.98 8.43
CA PHE A 312 -7.95 -18.96 8.69
C PHE A 312 -7.61 -18.16 9.97
N ALA A 313 -7.36 -18.85 11.07
CA ALA A 313 -7.03 -18.19 12.33
C ALA A 313 -5.73 -17.38 12.26
N LEU A 314 -4.70 -17.87 11.55
CA LEU A 314 -3.42 -17.13 11.38
C LEU A 314 -3.58 -15.87 10.55
N THR A 315 -4.48 -15.84 9.55
CA THR A 315 -4.71 -14.65 8.73
C THR A 315 -5.36 -13.49 9.50
N LEU A 316 -6.07 -13.80 10.59
CA LEU A 316 -6.67 -12.78 11.47
C LEU A 316 -5.65 -12.16 12.43
N LEU A 317 -4.46 -12.74 12.58
CA LEU A 317 -3.47 -12.25 13.51
C LEU A 317 -2.52 -11.25 12.84
N PRO A 318 -2.17 -10.13 13.50
CA PRO A 318 -1.27 -9.14 12.94
C PRO A 318 0.13 -9.74 12.70
N ASN A 319 0.62 -9.59 11.50
CA ASN A 319 1.94 -10.04 11.09
C ASN A 319 2.42 -9.27 9.85
N SER A 320 3.00 -8.11 10.05
CA SER A 320 3.53 -7.27 8.98
C SER A 320 5.04 -7.45 8.87
N ARG A 321 5.51 -7.88 7.69
CA ARG A 321 6.93 -7.91 7.32
C ARG A 321 7.14 -7.12 6.05
N ARG A 322 8.35 -6.61 5.84
CA ARG A 322 8.70 -5.96 4.58
C ARG A 322 8.55 -6.94 3.43
N TYR A 323 7.93 -6.50 2.32
CA TYR A 323 7.90 -7.31 1.10
C TYR A 323 9.31 -7.40 0.50
N VAL A 324 9.70 -8.63 0.14
CA VAL A 324 10.95 -8.90 -0.56
C VAL A 324 10.64 -9.83 -1.73
N PRO A 325 11.13 -9.56 -2.95
CA PRO A 325 10.95 -10.43 -4.12
C PRO A 325 11.46 -11.86 -3.87
N GLY A 326 10.99 -12.83 -4.68
CA GLY A 326 11.43 -14.22 -4.57
C GLY A 326 10.54 -15.12 -3.71
N PHE A 327 9.28 -14.77 -3.55
CA PHE A 327 8.26 -15.52 -2.82
C PHE A 327 8.27 -17.04 -3.11
N LEU A 328 8.17 -17.43 -4.40
CA LEU A 328 8.09 -18.83 -4.78
C LEU A 328 9.34 -19.62 -4.34
N ARG A 329 10.53 -19.06 -4.52
CA ARG A 329 11.79 -19.69 -4.12
C ARG A 329 11.87 -19.90 -2.61
N ARG A 330 11.40 -18.91 -1.81
CA ARG A 330 11.36 -19.03 -0.35
C ARG A 330 10.40 -20.12 0.10
N VAL A 331 9.21 -20.16 -0.49
CA VAL A 331 8.18 -21.16 -0.15
C VAL A 331 8.66 -22.56 -0.55
N LEU A 332 9.15 -22.77 -1.78
CA LEU A 332 9.63 -24.08 -2.22
C LEU A 332 10.83 -24.61 -1.42
N ASN A 333 11.77 -23.74 -1.02
CA ASN A 333 12.91 -24.12 -0.17
C ASN A 333 12.48 -24.65 1.20
N TYR A 334 11.31 -24.25 1.69
CA TYR A 334 10.70 -24.74 2.92
C TYR A 334 9.84 -25.98 2.71
N THR A 335 8.95 -25.94 1.72
CA THR A 335 7.86 -26.92 1.56
C THR A 335 8.32 -28.24 0.97
N VAL A 336 9.25 -28.24 0.00
CA VAL A 336 9.71 -29.48 -0.65
C VAL A 336 10.38 -30.43 0.34
N PRO A 337 11.37 -30.00 1.16
CA PRO A 337 11.94 -30.90 2.16
C PRO A 337 10.94 -31.39 3.19
N ASN A 338 10.00 -30.51 3.64
CA ASN A 338 8.98 -30.92 4.61
C ASN A 338 8.03 -31.98 4.02
N SER A 339 7.66 -31.83 2.74
CA SER A 339 6.84 -32.84 2.04
C SER A 339 7.53 -34.22 2.00
N ILE A 340 8.84 -34.24 1.71
CA ILE A 340 9.64 -35.45 1.70
C ILE A 340 9.73 -36.08 3.09
N ILE A 341 9.96 -35.28 4.12
CA ILE A 341 10.01 -35.75 5.52
C ILE A 341 8.68 -36.43 5.92
N VAL A 342 7.54 -35.76 5.63
CA VAL A 342 6.21 -36.32 5.95
C VAL A 342 6.01 -37.66 5.29
N VAL A 343 6.30 -37.79 3.99
CA VAL A 343 6.11 -39.03 3.24
C VAL A 343 7.05 -40.14 3.75
N ALA A 344 8.31 -39.79 3.99
CA ALA A 344 9.29 -40.76 4.53
C ALA A 344 8.83 -41.36 5.89
N MET A 345 8.29 -40.52 6.79
CA MET A 345 7.80 -41.00 8.08
C MET A 345 6.54 -41.85 7.94
N LEU A 346 5.59 -41.49 7.05
CA LEU A 346 4.41 -42.30 6.79
C LEU A 346 4.73 -43.65 6.13
N LEU A 347 5.68 -43.70 5.20
CA LEU A 347 6.21 -44.94 4.65
C LEU A 347 6.89 -45.78 5.73
N ALA A 348 7.72 -45.17 6.60
CA ALA A 348 8.35 -45.88 7.71
C ALA A 348 7.32 -46.54 8.64
N VAL A 349 6.25 -45.84 9.03
CA VAL A 349 5.15 -46.41 9.81
C VAL A 349 4.49 -47.59 9.09
N THR A 350 4.19 -47.42 7.80
CA THR A 350 3.52 -48.45 6.99
C THR A 350 4.40 -49.70 6.81
N PHE A 351 5.68 -49.54 6.48
CA PHE A 351 6.61 -50.68 6.30
C PHE A 351 6.90 -51.38 7.62
N THR A 352 7.06 -50.62 8.72
CA THR A 352 7.27 -51.21 10.05
C THR A 352 6.04 -52.00 10.49
N ALA A 353 4.82 -51.47 10.30
CA ALA A 353 3.60 -52.17 10.61
C ALA A 353 3.49 -53.51 9.85
N ARG A 354 3.79 -53.52 8.55
CA ARG A 354 3.82 -54.74 7.73
C ARG A 354 4.90 -55.73 8.21
N GLY A 355 6.08 -55.24 8.51
CA GLY A 355 7.16 -56.08 9.04
C GLY A 355 6.84 -56.68 10.41
N MET A 356 5.97 -56.09 11.17
CA MET A 356 5.45 -56.61 12.44
C MET A 356 4.24 -57.55 12.27
N GLY A 357 3.83 -57.82 11.00
CA GLY A 357 2.70 -58.70 10.70
C GLY A 357 1.33 -58.08 11.05
N VAL A 358 1.20 -56.76 11.07
CA VAL A 358 -0.09 -56.08 11.30
C VAL A 358 -0.93 -56.18 10.03
N GLU A 359 -1.94 -57.02 10.05
CA GLU A 359 -2.87 -57.25 8.90
C GLU A 359 -4.04 -56.25 8.85
N ASP A 360 -4.52 -55.77 10.02
CA ASP A 360 -5.64 -54.83 10.06
C ASP A 360 -5.20 -53.44 9.58
N ILE A 361 -5.61 -53.11 8.37
CA ILE A 361 -5.31 -51.83 7.70
C ILE A 361 -5.76 -50.61 8.54
N ARG A 362 -6.86 -50.75 9.35
CA ARG A 362 -7.34 -49.64 10.17
C ARG A 362 -6.38 -49.26 11.28
N GLN A 363 -5.58 -50.22 11.79
CA GLN A 363 -4.52 -49.93 12.74
C GLN A 363 -3.42 -49.08 12.09
N ILE A 364 -3.03 -49.44 10.85
CA ILE A 364 -2.02 -48.68 10.08
C ILE A 364 -2.53 -47.30 9.77
N GLN A 365 -3.82 -47.18 9.39
CA GLN A 365 -4.46 -45.89 9.12
C GLN A 365 -4.55 -44.99 10.36
N THR A 366 -4.91 -45.55 11.52
CA THR A 366 -4.97 -44.83 12.80
C THR A 366 -3.56 -44.35 13.20
N ALA A 367 -2.56 -45.22 13.12
CA ALA A 367 -1.17 -44.90 13.43
C ALA A 367 -0.63 -43.80 12.49
N SER A 368 -0.89 -43.89 11.19
CA SER A 368 -0.50 -42.89 10.19
C SER A 368 -1.20 -41.56 10.42
N PHE A 369 -2.47 -41.53 10.80
CA PHE A 369 -3.18 -40.32 11.16
C PHE A 369 -2.53 -39.59 12.35
N ILE A 370 -2.21 -40.33 13.42
CA ILE A 370 -1.51 -39.80 14.59
C ILE A 370 -0.19 -39.15 14.17
N THR A 371 0.63 -39.89 13.40
CA THR A 371 1.92 -39.42 12.88
C THR A 371 1.79 -38.16 12.04
N LEU A 372 0.82 -38.13 11.12
CA LEU A 372 0.56 -36.99 10.24
C LEU A 372 0.16 -35.74 11.01
N VAL A 373 -0.80 -35.88 11.94
CA VAL A 373 -1.29 -34.72 12.73
C VAL A 373 -0.20 -34.18 13.63
N MET A 374 0.62 -35.03 14.27
CA MET A 374 1.76 -34.57 15.07
C MET A 374 2.74 -33.74 14.24
N MET A 375 3.18 -34.25 13.09
CA MET A 375 4.08 -33.51 12.18
C MET A 375 3.43 -32.26 11.63
N GLY A 376 2.15 -32.31 11.27
CA GLY A 376 1.40 -31.19 10.73
C GLY A 376 1.23 -30.04 11.73
N LEU A 377 0.87 -30.36 12.98
CA LEU A 377 0.80 -29.37 14.05
C LEU A 377 2.18 -28.77 14.36
N TRP A 378 3.26 -29.57 14.30
CA TRP A 378 4.60 -29.04 14.49
C TRP A 378 5.00 -28.13 13.32
N ASN A 379 4.68 -28.49 12.09
CA ASN A 379 4.89 -27.64 10.91
C ASN A 379 4.15 -26.32 11.04
N LEU A 380 2.89 -26.36 11.49
CA LEU A 380 2.10 -25.18 11.80
C LEU A 380 2.80 -24.33 12.89
N ALA A 381 3.29 -24.95 13.96
CA ALA A 381 4.03 -24.28 15.01
C ALA A 381 5.30 -23.58 14.49
N ALA A 382 6.04 -24.22 13.60
CA ALA A 382 7.24 -23.66 12.99
C ALA A 382 6.97 -22.43 12.11
N VAL A 383 5.84 -22.44 11.38
CA VAL A 383 5.39 -21.35 10.51
C VAL A 383 4.76 -20.20 11.33
N ALA A 384 4.05 -20.51 12.40
CA ALA A 384 3.31 -19.54 13.21
C ALA A 384 4.15 -18.71 14.19
N ARG A 385 5.46 -18.95 14.29
CA ARG A 385 6.34 -18.17 15.18
C ARG A 385 6.51 -16.72 14.76
N PRO A 386 6.65 -15.76 15.71
CA PRO A 386 6.74 -15.92 17.17
C PRO A 386 5.36 -16.19 17.82
N PHE A 387 5.36 -16.91 18.94
CA PHE A 387 4.15 -17.21 19.68
C PHE A 387 3.66 -16.00 20.48
N ASN A 388 2.35 -15.76 20.44
CA ASN A 388 1.62 -14.86 21.33
C ASN A 388 0.45 -15.62 21.99
N ARG A 389 -0.25 -14.99 22.92
CA ARG A 389 -1.37 -15.62 23.64
C ARG A 389 -2.43 -16.22 22.70
N ALA A 390 -2.80 -15.49 21.63
CA ALA A 390 -3.79 -15.96 20.68
C ALA A 390 -3.33 -17.21 19.91
N ARG A 391 -2.05 -17.28 19.52
CA ARG A 391 -1.46 -18.43 18.85
C ARG A 391 -1.38 -19.64 19.77
N VAL A 392 -1.03 -19.44 21.04
CA VAL A 392 -1.04 -20.52 22.05
C VAL A 392 -2.44 -21.07 22.25
N LEU A 393 -3.47 -20.22 22.36
CA LEU A 393 -4.86 -20.64 22.45
C LEU A 393 -5.32 -21.43 21.23
N LEU A 394 -4.94 -20.97 20.03
CA LEU A 394 -5.23 -21.70 18.79
C LEU A 394 -4.63 -23.11 18.82
N PHE A 395 -3.36 -23.25 19.19
CA PHE A 395 -2.72 -24.56 19.32
C PHE A 395 -3.41 -25.46 20.37
N GLY A 396 -3.79 -24.88 21.51
CA GLY A 396 -4.56 -25.60 22.54
C GLY A 396 -5.90 -26.12 22.00
N ALA A 397 -6.62 -25.29 21.25
CA ALA A 397 -7.88 -25.68 20.62
C ALA A 397 -7.69 -26.80 19.57
N LEU A 398 -6.69 -26.69 18.70
CA LEU A 398 -6.36 -27.71 17.70
C LEU A 398 -5.98 -29.06 18.33
N LEU A 399 -5.18 -29.02 19.42
CA LEU A 399 -4.85 -30.19 20.20
C LEU A 399 -6.11 -30.81 20.85
N ALA A 400 -7.00 -30.00 21.40
CA ALA A 400 -8.23 -30.48 21.99
C ALA A 400 -9.12 -31.20 20.93
N VAL A 401 -9.22 -30.63 19.71
CA VAL A 401 -9.95 -31.26 18.60
C VAL A 401 -9.26 -32.58 18.17
N PHE A 402 -7.94 -32.60 18.09
CA PHE A 402 -7.18 -33.81 17.80
C PHE A 402 -7.44 -34.93 18.81
N PHE A 403 -7.37 -34.62 20.10
CA PHE A 403 -7.69 -35.61 21.13
C PHE A 403 -9.18 -35.99 21.13
N ALA A 404 -10.09 -35.06 20.89
CA ALA A 404 -11.48 -35.35 20.75
C ALA A 404 -11.73 -36.36 19.61
N ALA A 405 -11.06 -36.21 18.47
CA ALA A 405 -11.20 -37.15 17.35
C ALA A 405 -10.75 -38.59 17.72
N LEU A 406 -9.78 -38.73 18.61
CA LEU A 406 -9.23 -40.03 19.03
C LEU A 406 -9.97 -40.68 20.21
N PHE A 407 -10.68 -39.90 21.04
CA PHE A 407 -11.23 -40.40 22.29
C PHE A 407 -12.77 -40.27 22.44
N VAL A 408 -13.42 -39.37 21.67
CA VAL A 408 -14.86 -39.22 21.71
C VAL A 408 -15.51 -40.35 20.87
N PRO A 409 -16.32 -41.24 21.45
CA PRO A 409 -16.80 -42.45 20.78
C PRO A 409 -17.43 -42.22 19.41
N ILE A 410 -18.31 -41.23 19.28
CA ILE A 410 -18.97 -40.88 18.01
C ILE A 410 -17.98 -40.47 16.93
N LEU A 411 -16.88 -39.76 17.29
CA LEU A 411 -15.84 -39.37 16.38
C LEU A 411 -14.92 -40.50 16.00
N VAL A 412 -14.61 -41.38 16.97
CA VAL A 412 -13.82 -42.60 16.74
C VAL A 412 -14.55 -43.51 15.75
N GLU A 413 -15.85 -43.74 15.94
CA GLU A 413 -16.68 -44.51 15.02
C GLU A 413 -16.78 -43.87 13.64
N TYR A 414 -17.04 -42.57 13.58
CA TYR A 414 -17.10 -41.83 12.32
C TYR A 414 -15.80 -41.96 11.52
N HIS A 415 -14.64 -41.84 12.15
CA HIS A 415 -13.33 -41.94 11.48
C HIS A 415 -12.86 -43.40 11.32
N GLN A 416 -13.56 -44.38 11.89
CA GLN A 416 -13.16 -45.79 11.96
C GLN A 416 -11.77 -45.95 12.62
N PHE A 417 -11.47 -45.14 13.63
CA PHE A 417 -10.28 -45.37 14.43
C PHE A 417 -10.41 -46.63 15.27
N VAL A 418 -9.31 -47.33 15.44
CA VAL A 418 -9.22 -48.55 16.23
C VAL A 418 -8.08 -48.42 17.25
N THR A 419 -8.16 -49.21 18.31
CA THR A 419 -7.05 -49.29 19.27
C THR A 419 -5.80 -49.81 18.55
N VAL A 420 -4.75 -49.02 18.52
CA VAL A 420 -3.48 -49.39 17.90
C VAL A 420 -2.69 -50.28 18.84
N LEU A 421 -2.09 -51.34 18.34
CA LEU A 421 -1.18 -52.18 19.11
C LEU A 421 -0.05 -51.36 19.72
N PRO A 422 0.37 -51.64 20.99
CA PRO A 422 1.35 -50.78 21.69
C PRO A 422 2.66 -50.53 20.92
N HIS A 423 3.22 -51.56 20.30
CA HIS A 423 4.44 -51.45 19.51
C HIS A 423 4.26 -50.58 18.25
N LEU A 424 3.10 -50.66 17.59
CA LEU A 424 2.78 -49.81 16.44
C LEU A 424 2.49 -48.37 16.89
N LEU A 425 1.83 -48.20 18.05
CA LEU A 425 1.63 -46.86 18.62
C LEU A 425 2.95 -46.17 18.95
N TRP A 426 3.90 -46.89 19.55
CA TRP A 426 5.25 -46.34 19.82
C TRP A 426 5.99 -46.01 18.51
N THR A 427 5.81 -46.82 17.47
CA THR A 427 6.37 -46.53 16.15
C THR A 427 5.75 -45.22 15.57
N ALA A 428 4.43 -45.07 15.65
CA ALA A 428 3.72 -43.89 15.16
C ALA A 428 4.16 -42.61 15.91
N LEU A 429 4.23 -42.68 17.24
CA LEU A 429 4.69 -41.57 18.08
C LEU A 429 6.17 -41.25 17.82
N GLY A 430 7.04 -42.26 17.73
CA GLY A 430 8.44 -42.08 17.40
C GLY A 430 8.66 -41.45 16.02
N ALA A 431 7.95 -41.90 15.00
CA ALA A 431 7.98 -41.31 13.68
C ALA A 431 7.44 -39.88 13.68
N GLY A 432 6.37 -39.60 14.43
CA GLY A 432 5.81 -38.26 14.60
C GLY A 432 6.82 -37.30 15.25
N VAL A 433 7.49 -37.72 16.33
CA VAL A 433 8.52 -36.92 17.02
C VAL A 433 9.74 -36.72 16.13
N LEU A 434 10.25 -37.77 15.46
CA LEU A 434 11.38 -37.66 14.57
C LEU A 434 11.05 -36.75 13.37
N GLY A 435 9.87 -36.91 12.78
CA GLY A 435 9.41 -36.06 11.69
C GLY A 435 9.28 -34.59 12.13
N ALA A 436 8.73 -34.33 13.30
CA ALA A 436 8.67 -32.98 13.88
C ALA A 436 10.06 -32.38 14.10
N ALA A 437 11.01 -33.16 14.61
CA ALA A 437 12.40 -32.71 14.79
C ALA A 437 13.08 -32.40 13.44
N LEU A 438 12.88 -33.21 12.41
CA LEU A 438 13.41 -32.94 11.07
C LEU A 438 12.78 -31.70 10.42
N ILE A 439 11.48 -31.48 10.62
CA ILE A 439 10.79 -30.26 10.20
C ILE A 439 11.39 -29.04 10.91
N GLU A 440 11.69 -29.13 12.22
CA GLU A 440 12.34 -28.05 12.96
C GLU A 440 13.73 -27.73 12.42
N VAL A 441 14.53 -28.76 12.14
CA VAL A 441 15.86 -28.61 11.51
C VAL A 441 15.73 -27.91 10.17
N ASN A 442 14.77 -28.33 9.32
CA ASN A 442 14.52 -27.67 8.03
C ASN A 442 14.07 -26.22 8.23
N ALA A 443 13.17 -25.95 9.18
CA ALA A 443 12.73 -24.59 9.50
C ALA A 443 13.91 -23.71 9.92
N HIS A 444 14.83 -24.24 10.73
CA HIS A 444 16.04 -23.55 11.17
C HIS A 444 17.01 -23.29 10.00
N ARG A 445 17.23 -24.30 9.16
CA ARG A 445 18.01 -24.18 7.93
C ARG A 445 17.42 -23.10 7.00
N ASN A 446 16.10 -23.13 6.79
CA ASN A 446 15.42 -22.18 5.93
C ASN A 446 15.52 -20.74 6.47
N ARG A 447 15.37 -20.55 7.80
CA ARG A 447 15.57 -19.22 8.42
C ARG A 447 17.00 -18.71 8.22
N ARG A 448 18.03 -19.54 8.42
CA ARG A 448 19.42 -19.17 8.15
C ARG A 448 19.66 -18.83 6.69
N TRP A 449 19.06 -19.61 5.77
CA TRP A 449 19.13 -19.36 4.34
C TRP A 449 18.44 -18.04 3.95
N GLN A 450 17.25 -17.77 4.52
CA GLN A 450 16.56 -16.49 4.31
C GLN A 450 17.38 -15.30 4.80
N LYS A 451 17.97 -15.37 6.00
CA LYS A 451 18.85 -14.32 6.52
C LYS A 451 20.02 -13.99 5.59
N ARG A 452 20.61 -15.00 4.98
CA ARG A 452 21.76 -14.84 4.08
C ARG A 452 21.36 -14.27 2.70
N ASN A 453 20.22 -14.66 2.16
CA ASN A 453 19.80 -14.32 0.81
C ASN A 453 18.80 -13.15 0.75
N TYR A 454 18.16 -12.83 1.86
CA TYR A 454 17.11 -11.82 2.00
C TYR A 454 17.25 -11.07 3.34
N PRO A 455 18.37 -10.38 3.60
CA PRO A 455 18.61 -9.68 4.89
C PRO A 455 17.54 -8.62 5.19
N GLU A 456 16.91 -8.09 4.17
CA GLU A 456 15.84 -7.07 4.26
C GLU A 456 14.58 -7.58 4.99
N LEU A 457 14.38 -8.90 5.10
CA LEU A 457 13.27 -9.49 5.87
C LEU A 457 13.44 -9.32 7.39
N GLU A 458 14.66 -9.03 7.87
CA GLU A 458 14.95 -8.83 9.28
C GLU A 458 14.77 -7.38 9.75
N VAL A 459 14.63 -6.45 8.83
CA VAL A 459 14.32 -5.06 9.17
C VAL A 459 12.95 -5.04 9.84
N ALA A 460 12.93 -4.72 11.13
CA ALA A 460 11.69 -4.65 11.92
C ALA A 460 10.67 -3.73 11.22
N PRO A 461 9.41 -4.12 11.14
CA PRO A 461 8.37 -3.21 10.66
C PRO A 461 8.35 -1.99 11.58
N LEU A 462 8.57 -0.81 11.02
CA LEU A 462 8.33 0.44 11.73
C LEU A 462 6.83 0.59 11.85
N ASN A 463 6.28 0.29 13.01
CA ASN A 463 4.87 0.53 13.29
C ASN A 463 4.66 2.04 13.33
N PHE A 464 3.85 2.56 12.40
CA PHE A 464 3.44 3.97 12.41
C PHE A 464 2.51 4.27 13.60
N PHE A 465 1.72 3.26 13.99
CA PHE A 465 0.89 3.35 15.18
C PHE A 465 1.53 2.51 16.30
N PRO A 466 1.76 3.10 17.50
CA PRO A 466 2.14 2.29 18.66
C PRO A 466 1.06 1.23 18.89
N ALA A 467 1.50 0.00 19.15
CA ALA A 467 0.59 -1.10 19.46
C ALA A 467 -0.34 -0.67 20.60
N LYS A 468 -1.65 -0.59 20.30
CA LYS A 468 -2.68 -0.38 21.33
C LYS A 468 -2.77 -1.59 22.24
#